data_c5bd1667d3878f5837e34fb252022c4f
#
_entry.id   c5bd1667d3878f5837e34fb252022c4f
#
_cell.length_a   1.000
_cell.length_b   1.000
_cell.length_c   1.000
_cell.angle_alpha   90.00
_cell.angle_beta   90.00
_cell.angle_gamma   90.00
#
_symmetry.space_group_name_H-M   'P 1'
#
loop_
_entity.id
_entity.type
_entity.pdbx_description
1 polymer ?
#
loop_
_entity_poly.entity_id
_entity_poly.type
_entity_poly.pdbx_seq_one_letter_code
_entity_poly.pdbx_strand_id
1 'polypeptide(L)'
;EHNVIELENYLSELPKAISIIKLPFWDLHWYYVVKKSKTLSKTIISGDGGDELFGGYTFRYKKFLSLTSENSTPLEKVKAYLQCHERDRVSDQENIFNQKCGFSWNSIYSSLLPFFDNNLARLDQVYLADYNGKLLYNFNPINSRIVNHFEMNQLTPLLNDELITNAPHIPSNYKYDLERGIGKLPLRAILEQNNSISLVSKEKLGFNVNTINLWKSYGHNLCKEFLDNSRIVKDSWINEDWIKKHIDNSDLDVKYVNKFLGLLALEIWYRLFITKEMSSNATLD
;
A
#
# COMPACT_ATOMS: atom_id res chain seq x y z
N GLU A 1 25.10 2.69 -12.35
CA GLU A 1 24.25 2.29 -13.49
C GLU A 1 22.79 2.40 -13.11
N HIS A 2 21.97 2.95 -14.02
CA HIS A 2 20.53 3.10 -13.81
C HIS A 2 19.81 2.15 -14.77
N ASN A 3 18.99 1.24 -14.22
CA ASN A 3 18.20 0.29 -14.99
C ASN A 3 16.73 0.69 -14.97
N VAL A 4 16.13 0.88 -16.13
CA VAL A 4 14.69 1.13 -16.31
C VAL A 4 14.00 -0.17 -16.68
N ILE A 5 12.83 -0.42 -16.10
CA ILE A 5 11.99 -1.56 -16.42
C ILE A 5 10.79 -1.05 -17.23
N GLU A 6 10.75 -1.40 -18.50
CA GLU A 6 9.63 -1.10 -19.39
C GLU A 6 8.70 -2.32 -19.44
N LEU A 7 7.41 -2.09 -19.30
CA LEU A 7 6.38 -3.13 -19.29
C LEU A 7 5.25 -2.72 -20.23
N GLU A 8 4.94 -3.56 -21.21
CA GLU A 8 3.78 -3.36 -22.10
C GLU A 8 2.46 -3.54 -21.33
N ASN A 9 2.39 -4.55 -20.48
CA ASN A 9 1.23 -4.81 -19.61
C ASN A 9 1.72 -5.06 -18.17
N TYR A 10 1.47 -4.08 -17.31
CA TYR A 10 1.85 -4.13 -15.89
C TYR A 10 1.15 -5.26 -15.12
N LEU A 11 -0.06 -5.65 -15.51
CA LEU A 11 -0.86 -6.68 -14.82
C LEU A 11 -0.67 -8.09 -15.40
N SER A 12 0.12 -8.26 -16.47
CA SER A 12 0.25 -9.54 -17.17
C SER A 12 0.63 -10.70 -16.26
N GLU A 13 1.53 -10.48 -15.30
CA GLU A 13 2.00 -11.50 -14.36
C GLU A 13 1.24 -11.48 -13.00
N LEU A 14 0.07 -10.85 -12.94
CA LEU A 14 -0.70 -10.74 -11.70
C LEU A 14 -1.06 -12.11 -11.08
N PRO A 15 -1.47 -13.15 -11.84
CA PRO A 15 -1.69 -14.48 -11.26
C PRO A 15 -0.44 -15.08 -10.64
N LYS A 16 0.72 -14.91 -11.29
CA LYS A 16 2.01 -15.39 -10.75
C LYS A 16 2.38 -14.67 -9.47
N ALA A 17 2.31 -13.35 -9.47
CA ALA A 17 2.64 -12.53 -8.31
C ALA A 17 1.72 -12.84 -7.11
N ILE A 18 0.39 -12.95 -7.33
CA ILE A 18 -0.57 -13.34 -6.29
C ILE A 18 -0.25 -14.74 -5.74
N SER A 19 0.14 -15.69 -6.59
CA SER A 19 0.51 -17.03 -6.15
C SER A 19 1.73 -17.05 -5.21
N ILE A 20 2.65 -16.11 -5.39
CA ILE A 20 3.85 -15.92 -4.56
C ILE A 20 3.48 -15.18 -3.27
N ILE A 21 2.79 -14.05 -3.41
CA ILE A 21 2.41 -13.18 -2.29
C ILE A 21 1.36 -13.83 -1.39
N LYS A 22 0.50 -14.70 -1.96
CA LYS A 22 -0.65 -15.37 -1.31
C LYS A 22 -1.69 -14.41 -0.74
N LEU A 23 -1.74 -13.19 -1.25
CA LEU A 23 -2.71 -12.14 -0.90
C LEU A 23 -3.27 -11.51 -2.19
N PRO A 24 -4.50 -11.00 -2.17
CA PRO A 24 -5.10 -10.28 -3.30
C PRO A 24 -4.48 -8.88 -3.43
N PHE A 25 -3.31 -8.80 -4.05
CA PHE A 25 -2.51 -7.59 -4.14
C PHE A 25 -2.18 -7.31 -5.61
N TRP A 26 -2.59 -6.14 -6.12
CA TRP A 26 -2.46 -5.79 -7.54
C TRP A 26 -1.24 -4.90 -7.86
N ASP A 27 -0.65 -4.23 -6.86
CA ASP A 27 0.47 -3.32 -7.09
C ASP A 27 1.78 -4.10 -7.18
N LEU A 28 2.24 -4.36 -8.41
CA LEU A 28 3.34 -5.26 -8.73
C LEU A 28 4.71 -4.58 -8.87
N HIS A 29 4.84 -3.29 -8.57
CA HIS A 29 6.11 -2.58 -8.80
C HIS A 29 7.29 -3.28 -8.12
N TRP A 30 7.14 -3.71 -6.85
CA TRP A 30 8.20 -4.42 -6.13
C TRP A 30 8.50 -5.80 -6.72
N TYR A 31 7.49 -6.52 -7.19
CA TYR A 31 7.66 -7.79 -7.88
C TYR A 31 8.56 -7.64 -9.11
N TYR A 32 8.32 -6.66 -9.97
CA TYR A 32 9.13 -6.42 -11.16
C TYR A 32 10.54 -5.91 -10.83
N VAL A 33 10.68 -5.06 -9.81
CA VAL A 33 12.00 -4.59 -9.33
C VAL A 33 12.84 -5.78 -8.87
N VAL A 34 12.32 -6.66 -8.03
CA VAL A 34 13.06 -7.84 -7.54
C VAL A 34 13.36 -8.81 -8.67
N LYS A 35 12.39 -9.09 -9.55
CA LYS A 35 12.57 -9.93 -10.73
C LYS A 35 13.70 -9.43 -11.62
N LYS A 36 13.78 -8.14 -11.87
CA LYS A 36 14.86 -7.52 -12.64
C LYS A 36 16.18 -7.57 -11.88
N SER A 37 16.17 -7.23 -10.59
CA SER A 37 17.38 -7.23 -9.76
C SER A 37 18.07 -8.61 -9.69
N LYS A 38 17.27 -9.70 -9.71
CA LYS A 38 17.81 -11.07 -9.77
C LYS A 38 18.74 -11.32 -10.95
N THR A 39 18.53 -10.63 -12.08
CA THR A 39 19.42 -10.76 -13.26
C THR A 39 20.75 -10.01 -13.09
N LEU A 40 20.86 -9.14 -12.10
CA LEU A 40 22.00 -8.25 -11.88
C LEU A 40 22.80 -8.61 -10.62
N SER A 41 22.12 -9.10 -9.57
CA SER A 41 22.73 -9.36 -8.27
C SER A 41 21.97 -10.46 -7.52
N LYS A 42 22.64 -11.06 -6.52
CA LYS A 42 22.02 -11.96 -5.54
C LYS A 42 21.48 -11.22 -4.31
N THR A 43 21.80 -9.94 -4.17
CA THR A 43 21.43 -9.13 -3.01
C THR A 43 20.73 -7.84 -3.47
N ILE A 44 19.65 -7.48 -2.81
CA ILE A 44 18.95 -6.20 -2.98
C ILE A 44 19.01 -5.43 -1.67
N ILE A 45 19.25 -4.13 -1.76
CA ILE A 45 19.20 -3.21 -0.60
C ILE A 45 17.99 -2.32 -0.79
N SER A 46 17.13 -2.21 0.24
CA SER A 46 15.95 -1.36 0.21
C SER A 46 15.93 -0.35 1.35
N GLY A 47 15.19 0.76 1.14
CA GLY A 47 14.94 1.79 2.14
C GLY A 47 13.68 1.57 2.97
N ASP A 48 13.19 0.32 3.06
CA ASP A 48 11.99 -0.03 3.82
C ASP A 48 12.10 0.44 5.27
N GLY A 49 10.99 0.91 5.84
CA GLY A 49 10.94 1.47 7.18
C GLY A 49 11.29 2.96 7.27
N GLY A 50 11.89 3.53 6.23
CA GLY A 50 12.30 4.94 6.25
C GLY A 50 11.14 5.94 6.34
N ASP A 51 9.98 5.60 5.81
CA ASP A 51 8.78 6.43 5.90
C ASP A 51 8.08 6.27 7.27
N GLU A 52 7.97 5.05 7.75
CA GLU A 52 7.25 4.70 8.98
C GLU A 52 8.01 5.12 10.24
N LEU A 53 9.30 4.85 10.27
CA LEU A 53 10.13 5.14 11.45
C LEU A 53 10.56 6.60 11.54
N PHE A 54 10.73 7.28 10.40
CA PHE A 54 11.32 8.62 10.35
C PHE A 54 10.40 9.70 9.75
N GLY A 55 9.11 9.43 9.60
CA GLY A 55 8.12 10.44 9.22
C GLY A 55 8.17 10.86 7.76
N GLY A 56 8.13 9.91 6.82
CA GLY A 56 8.22 10.19 5.39
C GLY A 56 6.90 10.46 4.67
N TYR A 57 5.74 10.15 5.26
CA TYR A 57 4.43 10.38 4.66
C TYR A 57 3.91 11.80 4.89
N THR A 58 4.72 12.79 4.58
CA THR A 58 4.54 14.21 4.92
C THR A 58 3.22 14.79 4.42
N PHE A 59 2.71 14.33 3.26
CA PHE A 59 1.45 14.77 2.68
C PHE A 59 0.21 14.47 3.55
N ARG A 60 0.30 13.47 4.45
CA ARG A 60 -0.80 13.08 5.35
C ARG A 60 -0.78 13.82 6.69
N TYR A 61 0.40 14.23 7.17
CA TYR A 61 0.55 14.74 8.53
C TYR A 61 -0.18 16.07 8.73
N LYS A 62 -0.02 17.02 7.80
CA LYS A 62 -0.75 18.30 7.87
C LYS A 62 -2.25 18.08 7.87
N LYS A 63 -2.75 17.19 7.01
CA LYS A 63 -4.16 16.85 6.94
C LYS A 63 -4.65 16.21 8.24
N PHE A 64 -3.93 15.23 8.78
CA PHE A 64 -4.30 14.59 10.04
C PHE A 64 -4.38 15.61 11.19
N LEU A 65 -3.38 16.49 11.32
CA LEU A 65 -3.37 17.54 12.34
C LEU A 65 -4.48 18.56 12.17
N SER A 66 -4.90 18.87 10.94
CA SER A 66 -6.04 19.76 10.68
C SER A 66 -7.39 19.13 11.01
N LEU A 67 -7.49 17.81 10.94
CA LEU A 67 -8.72 17.05 11.25
C LEU A 67 -8.83 16.68 12.73
N THR A 68 -7.79 16.88 13.52
CA THR A 68 -7.71 16.46 14.92
C THR A 68 -7.21 17.58 15.83
N SER A 69 -7.59 17.53 17.10
CA SER A 69 -7.05 18.37 18.18
C SER A 69 -6.52 17.51 19.33
N GLU A 70 -5.93 18.13 20.34
CA GLU A 70 -5.50 17.42 21.56
C GLU A 70 -6.68 16.79 22.32
N ASN A 71 -7.89 17.37 22.15
CA ASN A 71 -9.11 16.88 22.78
C ASN A 71 -9.88 15.85 21.92
N SER A 72 -9.39 15.52 20.72
CA SER A 72 -10.04 14.51 19.87
C SER A 72 -10.00 13.13 20.53
N THR A 73 -11.14 12.47 20.54
CA THR A 73 -11.26 11.10 21.04
C THR A 73 -10.44 10.12 20.19
N PRO A 74 -10.02 8.95 20.73
CA PRO A 74 -9.33 7.92 19.95
C PRO A 74 -10.07 7.55 18.65
N LEU A 75 -11.39 7.43 18.70
CA LEU A 75 -12.20 7.10 17.51
C LEU A 75 -12.18 8.22 16.44
N GLU A 76 -12.23 9.48 16.85
CA GLU A 76 -12.10 10.62 15.92
C GLU A 76 -10.73 10.62 15.26
N LYS A 77 -9.66 10.34 16.00
CA LYS A 77 -8.32 10.21 15.47
C LYS A 77 -8.19 9.04 14.47
N VAL A 78 -8.79 7.88 14.76
CA VAL A 78 -8.86 6.74 13.82
C VAL A 78 -9.57 7.15 12.53
N LYS A 79 -10.72 7.80 12.62
CA LYS A 79 -11.45 8.27 11.44
C LYS A 79 -10.66 9.28 10.63
N ALA A 80 -9.98 10.23 11.29
CA ALA A 80 -9.11 11.20 10.64
C ALA A 80 -7.91 10.53 9.94
N TYR A 81 -7.28 9.54 10.58
CA TYR A 81 -6.21 8.75 9.99
C TYR A 81 -6.67 8.05 8.70
N LEU A 82 -7.82 7.39 8.71
CA LEU A 82 -8.39 6.75 7.53
C LEU A 82 -8.75 7.76 6.43
N GLN A 83 -9.20 8.97 6.79
CA GLN A 83 -9.45 10.05 5.82
C GLN A 83 -8.16 10.54 5.14
N CYS A 84 -6.99 10.34 5.74
CA CYS A 84 -5.71 10.66 5.12
C CYS A 84 -5.28 9.65 4.05
N HIS A 85 -5.98 8.51 3.91
CA HIS A 85 -5.76 7.47 2.90
C HIS A 85 -6.79 7.59 1.75
N GLU A 86 -6.93 8.78 1.18
CA GLU A 86 -7.99 9.11 0.22
C GLU A 86 -8.01 8.25 -1.04
N ARG A 87 -6.87 7.70 -1.46
CA ARG A 87 -6.79 6.86 -2.66
C ARG A 87 -7.41 5.47 -2.49
N ASP A 88 -7.66 5.05 -1.26
CA ASP A 88 -8.05 3.68 -0.93
C ASP A 88 -9.50 3.57 -0.45
N ARG A 89 -10.21 4.69 -0.33
CA ARG A 89 -11.56 4.72 0.21
C ARG A 89 -12.54 5.37 -0.77
N VAL A 90 -13.56 4.62 -1.17
CA VAL A 90 -14.73 5.14 -1.91
C VAL A 90 -15.86 5.49 -0.93
N SER A 91 -16.72 6.43 -1.31
CA SER A 91 -17.81 6.92 -0.45
C SER A 91 -18.86 5.85 -0.13
N ASP A 92 -19.06 4.92 -1.06
CA ASP A 92 -20.04 3.83 -1.00
C ASP A 92 -19.39 2.46 -0.78
N GLN A 93 -18.26 2.42 -0.08
CA GLN A 93 -17.47 1.19 0.15
C GLN A 93 -18.27 0.06 0.82
N GLU A 94 -19.23 0.37 1.67
CA GLU A 94 -20.08 -0.63 2.31
C GLU A 94 -20.92 -1.41 1.30
N ASN A 95 -21.28 -0.77 0.18
CA ASN A 95 -22.09 -1.38 -0.86
C ASN A 95 -21.30 -2.34 -1.77
N ILE A 96 -19.98 -2.39 -1.66
CA ILE A 96 -19.12 -3.34 -2.40
C ILE A 96 -19.37 -4.77 -1.92
N PHE A 97 -19.64 -4.93 -0.64
CA PHE A 97 -19.68 -6.24 0.03
C PHE A 97 -21.10 -6.71 0.26
N ASN A 98 -21.36 -7.99 0.04
CA ASN A 98 -22.60 -8.63 0.45
C ASN A 98 -22.56 -8.99 1.94
N GLN A 99 -23.72 -9.29 2.51
CA GLN A 99 -23.88 -9.63 3.93
C GLN A 99 -22.95 -10.79 4.38
N LYS A 100 -22.69 -11.76 3.50
CA LYS A 100 -21.78 -12.87 3.75
C LYS A 100 -20.35 -12.42 4.11
N CYS A 101 -19.89 -11.30 3.57
CA CYS A 101 -18.57 -10.74 3.86
C CYS A 101 -18.47 -10.19 5.30
N GLY A 102 -19.58 -9.77 5.89
CA GLY A 102 -19.59 -9.19 7.23
C GLY A 102 -18.80 -7.89 7.35
N PHE A 103 -18.68 -7.12 6.25
CA PHE A 103 -17.94 -5.85 6.28
C PHE A 103 -18.52 -4.89 7.31
N SER A 104 -17.67 -4.32 8.13
CA SER A 104 -18.04 -3.33 9.13
C SER A 104 -16.92 -2.32 9.36
N TRP A 105 -17.25 -1.04 9.27
CA TRP A 105 -16.34 0.04 9.67
C TRP A 105 -15.93 -0.07 11.13
N ASN A 106 -16.83 -0.52 12.01
CA ASN A 106 -16.51 -0.70 13.43
C ASN A 106 -15.39 -1.73 13.65
N SER A 107 -15.37 -2.80 12.88
CA SER A 107 -14.27 -3.78 12.95
C SER A 107 -12.93 -3.17 12.52
N ILE A 108 -12.93 -2.32 11.50
CA ILE A 108 -11.74 -1.59 11.06
C ILE A 108 -11.31 -0.58 12.14
N TYR A 109 -12.26 0.19 12.69
CA TYR A 109 -11.95 1.15 13.75
C TYR A 109 -11.37 0.46 14.99
N SER A 110 -11.95 -0.66 15.42
CA SER A 110 -11.48 -1.43 16.57
C SER A 110 -10.05 -1.94 16.39
N SER A 111 -9.67 -2.32 15.16
CA SER A 111 -8.31 -2.77 14.86
C SER A 111 -7.27 -1.64 14.95
N LEU A 112 -7.68 -0.40 14.72
CA LEU A 112 -6.79 0.78 14.75
C LEU A 112 -6.79 1.52 16.10
N LEU A 113 -7.85 1.36 16.90
CA LEU A 113 -8.00 2.05 18.19
C LEU A 113 -6.77 1.95 19.09
N PRO A 114 -6.09 0.79 19.27
CA PRO A 114 -4.93 0.69 20.16
C PRO A 114 -3.79 1.65 19.81
N PHE A 115 -3.69 2.06 18.54
CA PHE A 115 -2.64 3.00 18.10
C PHE A 115 -2.98 4.46 18.41
N PHE A 116 -4.23 4.78 18.72
CA PHE A 116 -4.72 6.13 18.99
C PHE A 116 -5.28 6.31 20.41
N ASP A 117 -5.47 5.22 21.15
CA ASP A 117 -5.91 5.21 22.56
C ASP A 117 -4.70 5.07 23.50
N ASN A 118 -3.85 6.10 23.50
CA ASN A 118 -2.65 6.17 24.32
C ASN A 118 -2.24 7.65 24.50
N ASN A 119 -1.25 7.90 25.34
CA ASN A 119 -0.77 9.24 25.71
C ASN A 119 0.33 9.80 24.80
N LEU A 120 0.59 9.21 23.64
CA LEU A 120 1.57 9.72 22.70
C LEU A 120 1.07 11.00 22.01
N ALA A 121 1.99 11.84 21.55
CA ALA A 121 1.64 12.97 20.70
C ALA A 121 0.93 12.50 19.41
N ARG A 122 0.05 13.34 18.86
CA ARG A 122 -0.81 12.96 17.72
C ARG A 122 -0.06 12.37 16.53
N LEU A 123 1.08 12.91 16.16
CA LEU A 123 1.89 12.36 15.07
C LEU A 123 2.62 11.07 15.44
N ASP A 124 3.01 10.90 16.69
CA ASP A 124 3.62 9.65 17.16
C ASP A 124 2.59 8.51 17.13
N GLN A 125 1.31 8.80 17.40
CA GLN A 125 0.20 7.85 17.19
C GLN A 125 0.06 7.45 15.71
N VAL A 126 0.21 8.42 14.77
CA VAL A 126 0.19 8.12 13.32
C VAL A 126 1.37 7.23 12.94
N TYR A 127 2.58 7.52 13.44
CA TYR A 127 3.76 6.68 13.16
C TYR A 127 3.60 5.27 13.71
N LEU A 128 3.01 5.13 14.90
CA LEU A 128 2.71 3.82 15.48
C LEU A 128 1.73 3.03 14.61
N ALA A 129 0.68 3.69 14.11
CA ALA A 129 -0.29 3.07 13.20
C ALA A 129 0.32 2.71 11.84
N ASP A 130 1.16 3.56 11.26
CA ASP A 130 1.87 3.28 10.00
C ASP A 130 2.87 2.13 10.16
N TYR A 131 3.64 2.12 11.25
CA TYR A 131 4.60 1.05 11.54
C TYR A 131 3.90 -0.31 11.65
N ASN A 132 2.85 -0.40 12.45
CA ASN A 132 2.13 -1.66 12.64
C ASN A 132 1.27 -2.02 11.40
N GLY A 133 0.43 -1.12 10.93
CA GLY A 133 -0.52 -1.41 9.86
C GLY A 133 0.13 -1.56 8.50
N LYS A 134 1.02 -0.65 8.13
CA LYS A 134 1.64 -0.64 6.79
C LYS A 134 2.90 -1.50 6.73
N LEU A 135 3.85 -1.27 7.63
CA LEU A 135 5.14 -1.93 7.52
C LEU A 135 5.05 -3.40 7.94
N LEU A 136 4.64 -3.68 9.19
CA LEU A 136 4.69 -5.03 9.74
C LEU A 136 3.66 -5.98 9.10
N TYR A 137 2.44 -5.52 8.88
CA TYR A 137 1.35 -6.40 8.42
C TYR A 137 1.08 -6.35 6.92
N ASN A 138 1.66 -5.40 6.18
CA ASN A 138 1.47 -5.29 4.74
C ASN A 138 2.80 -5.40 3.97
N PHE A 139 3.67 -4.38 4.03
CA PHE A 139 4.86 -4.35 3.16
C PHE A 139 5.85 -5.46 3.45
N ASN A 140 6.24 -5.68 4.70
CA ASN A 140 7.23 -6.70 5.04
C ASN A 140 6.82 -8.12 4.60
N PRO A 141 5.59 -8.61 4.87
CA PRO A 141 5.18 -9.92 4.41
C PRO A 141 5.16 -10.07 2.88
N ILE A 142 4.74 -9.02 2.16
CA ILE A 142 4.70 -9.02 0.70
C ILE A 142 6.13 -9.05 0.14
N ASN A 143 6.97 -8.11 0.58
CA ASN A 143 8.33 -7.96 0.10
C ASN A 143 9.18 -9.21 0.37
N SER A 144 9.09 -9.76 1.58
CA SER A 144 9.81 -10.99 1.95
C SER A 144 9.41 -12.19 1.11
N ARG A 145 8.11 -12.38 0.82
CA ARG A 145 7.64 -13.49 -0.03
C ARG A 145 8.16 -13.36 -1.46
N ILE A 146 8.18 -12.15 -2.01
CA ILE A 146 8.69 -11.89 -3.36
C ILE A 146 10.20 -12.15 -3.40
N VAL A 147 10.97 -11.59 -2.49
CA VAL A 147 12.44 -11.75 -2.44
C VAL A 147 12.83 -13.21 -2.26
N ASN A 148 12.16 -13.93 -1.34
CA ASN A 148 12.38 -15.35 -1.11
C ASN A 148 12.05 -16.21 -2.34
N HIS A 149 10.99 -15.89 -3.08
CA HIS A 149 10.64 -16.60 -4.32
C HIS A 149 11.75 -16.50 -5.37
N PHE A 150 12.39 -15.34 -5.49
CA PHE A 150 13.51 -15.13 -6.40
C PHE A 150 14.87 -15.58 -5.81
N GLU A 151 14.89 -16.20 -4.63
CA GLU A 151 16.11 -16.66 -3.96
C GLU A 151 17.17 -15.56 -3.83
N MET A 152 16.73 -14.36 -3.45
CA MET A 152 17.60 -13.21 -3.23
C MET A 152 17.79 -12.93 -1.75
N ASN A 153 18.93 -12.31 -1.41
CA ASN A 153 19.14 -11.73 -0.09
C ASN A 153 18.61 -10.30 -0.06
N GLN A 154 17.79 -9.96 0.94
CA GLN A 154 17.35 -8.60 1.17
C GLN A 154 18.08 -8.00 2.35
N LEU A 155 18.64 -6.81 2.16
CA LEU A 155 19.19 -5.98 3.23
C LEU A 155 18.28 -4.75 3.40
N THR A 156 17.81 -4.55 4.61
CA THR A 156 16.95 -3.43 5.02
C THR A 156 17.62 -2.64 6.15
N PRO A 157 18.63 -1.81 5.86
CA PRO A 157 19.46 -1.16 6.89
C PRO A 157 18.65 -0.37 7.91
N LEU A 158 17.52 0.22 7.50
CA LEU A 158 16.64 1.00 8.38
C LEU A 158 15.72 0.13 9.27
N LEU A 159 15.70 -1.17 9.05
CA LEU A 159 14.93 -2.15 9.84
C LEU A 159 15.83 -3.09 10.64
N ASN A 160 17.05 -2.68 10.97
CA ASN A 160 17.87 -3.44 11.91
C ASN A 160 17.30 -3.32 13.35
N ASP A 161 17.64 -4.27 14.21
CA ASP A 161 17.08 -4.38 15.56
C ASP A 161 17.29 -3.11 16.40
N GLU A 162 18.42 -2.45 16.24
CA GLU A 162 18.73 -1.21 16.97
C GLU A 162 17.83 -0.06 16.52
N LEU A 163 17.62 0.14 15.22
CA LEU A 163 16.77 1.20 14.69
C LEU A 163 15.29 0.95 14.96
N ILE A 164 14.80 -0.27 14.79
CA ILE A 164 13.38 -0.57 15.08
C ILE A 164 13.04 -0.42 16.56
N THR A 165 14.03 -0.62 17.43
CA THR A 165 13.86 -0.42 18.88
C THR A 165 13.92 1.05 19.26
N ASN A 166 14.85 1.82 18.71
CA ASN A 166 15.12 3.19 19.16
C ASN A 166 14.35 4.26 18.37
N ALA A 167 14.17 4.09 17.06
CA ALA A 167 13.52 5.10 16.23
C ALA A 167 12.08 5.46 16.67
N PRO A 168 11.23 4.53 17.14
CA PRO A 168 9.90 4.89 17.65
C PRO A 168 9.94 5.87 18.84
N HIS A 169 11.02 5.86 19.65
CA HIS A 169 11.19 6.75 20.81
C HIS A 169 11.67 8.16 20.44
N ILE A 170 12.06 8.40 19.19
CA ILE A 170 12.39 9.76 18.72
C ILE A 170 11.08 10.53 18.59
N PRO A 171 10.88 11.67 19.28
CA PRO A 171 9.66 12.46 19.18
C PRO A 171 9.41 12.95 17.75
N SER A 172 8.14 13.12 17.39
CA SER A 172 7.71 13.48 16.04
C SER A 172 8.31 14.78 15.51
N ASN A 173 8.52 15.78 16.37
CA ASN A 173 9.14 17.05 16.00
C ASN A 173 10.61 16.94 15.55
N TYR A 174 11.31 15.87 15.95
CA TYR A 174 12.65 15.57 15.42
C TYR A 174 12.63 14.75 14.14
N LYS A 175 11.48 14.22 13.74
CA LYS A 175 11.29 13.45 12.51
C LYS A 175 10.70 14.27 11.38
N TYR A 176 9.85 15.24 11.72
CA TYR A 176 9.07 16.02 10.77
C TYR A 176 8.98 17.49 11.16
N ASP A 177 9.39 18.35 10.24
CA ASP A 177 9.20 19.80 10.30
C ASP A 177 7.81 20.16 9.74
N LEU A 178 6.90 20.55 10.63
CA LEU A 178 5.53 20.89 10.27
C LEU A 178 5.43 22.15 9.40
N GLU A 179 6.27 23.15 9.67
CA GLU A 179 6.24 24.43 8.96
C GLU A 179 6.70 24.25 7.50
N ARG A 180 7.85 23.59 7.32
CA ARG A 180 8.45 23.35 6.02
C ARG A 180 7.81 22.17 5.28
N GLY A 181 7.11 21.27 6.00
CA GLY A 181 6.56 20.04 5.43
C GLY A 181 7.63 19.01 5.08
N ILE A 182 8.78 19.02 5.77
CA ILE A 182 9.93 18.16 5.50
C ILE A 182 9.98 17.03 6.51
N GLY A 183 10.01 15.79 6.03
CA GLY A 183 10.17 14.59 6.85
C GLY A 183 11.56 13.98 6.78
N LYS A 184 11.74 12.89 7.53
CA LYS A 184 12.99 12.12 7.59
C LYS A 184 14.17 12.98 8.08
N LEU A 185 13.94 13.91 9.01
CA LEU A 185 14.97 14.85 9.47
C LEU A 185 16.24 14.16 9.97
N PRO A 186 16.21 13.06 10.76
CA PRO A 186 17.43 12.38 11.19
C PRO A 186 18.23 11.81 9.99
N LEU A 187 17.57 11.23 9.00
CA LEU A 187 18.24 10.68 7.82
C LEU A 187 18.84 11.78 6.94
N ARG A 188 18.16 12.93 6.85
CA ARG A 188 18.67 14.12 6.13
C ARG A 188 19.91 14.68 6.83
N ALA A 189 19.91 14.77 8.16
CA ALA A 189 21.07 15.23 8.92
C ALA A 189 22.32 14.37 8.68
N ILE A 190 22.16 13.04 8.58
CA ILE A 190 23.25 12.13 8.23
C ILE A 190 23.80 12.43 6.83
N LEU A 191 22.90 12.68 5.85
CA LEU A 191 23.32 13.02 4.49
C LEU A 191 24.01 14.38 4.40
N GLU A 192 23.56 15.35 5.18
CA GLU A 192 24.22 16.67 5.28
C GLU A 192 25.65 16.54 5.86
N GLN A 193 25.81 15.79 6.95
CA GLN A 193 27.13 15.52 7.55
C GLN A 193 28.10 14.84 6.59
N ASN A 194 27.57 14.04 5.66
CA ASN A 194 28.38 13.33 4.65
C ASN A 194 28.44 14.07 3.28
N ASN A 195 28.04 15.36 3.23
CA ASN A 195 27.98 16.15 2.01
C ASN A 195 27.17 15.51 0.85
N SER A 196 26.18 14.69 1.20
CA SER A 196 25.37 13.92 0.24
C SER A 196 23.92 14.41 0.12
N ILE A 197 23.57 15.52 0.74
CA ILE A 197 22.18 16.06 0.75
C ILE A 197 21.71 16.45 -0.66
N SER A 198 22.62 16.83 -1.55
CA SER A 198 22.31 17.16 -2.96
C SER A 198 21.75 15.96 -3.75
N LEU A 199 21.96 14.74 -3.27
CA LEU A 199 21.41 13.51 -3.87
C LEU A 199 19.93 13.30 -3.53
N VAL A 200 19.40 14.03 -2.55
CA VAL A 200 18.01 13.90 -2.12
C VAL A 200 17.12 14.74 -3.03
N SER A 201 16.12 14.11 -3.63
CA SER A 201 15.08 14.83 -4.36
C SER A 201 14.39 15.84 -3.47
N LYS A 202 14.13 17.04 -4.00
CA LYS A 202 13.35 18.07 -3.32
C LYS A 202 11.89 17.69 -3.18
N GLU A 203 11.39 16.84 -4.09
CA GLU A 203 10.01 16.36 -4.09
C GLU A 203 9.93 14.96 -3.49
N LYS A 204 8.82 14.67 -2.82
CA LYS A 204 8.51 13.32 -2.36
C LYS A 204 8.20 12.46 -3.58
N LEU A 205 9.16 11.63 -3.96
CA LEU A 205 8.97 10.59 -4.96
C LEU A 205 8.66 9.27 -4.23
N GLY A 206 7.60 8.61 -4.61
CA GLY A 206 7.25 7.28 -4.15
C GLY A 206 7.05 6.35 -5.34
N PHE A 207 7.03 5.06 -5.11
CA PHE A 207 6.49 4.13 -6.11
C PHE A 207 5.04 4.53 -6.38
N ASN A 208 4.79 4.99 -7.59
CA ASN A 208 3.47 5.48 -7.96
C ASN A 208 3.13 4.97 -9.37
N VAL A 209 2.28 3.96 -9.40
CA VAL A 209 1.67 3.51 -10.65
C VAL A 209 0.67 4.58 -11.09
N ASN A 210 0.76 5.02 -12.33
CA ASN A 210 -0.28 5.86 -12.91
C ASN A 210 -1.53 5.02 -13.17
N THR A 211 -2.30 4.80 -12.11
CA THR A 211 -3.48 3.92 -12.12
C THR A 211 -4.55 4.37 -13.10
N ILE A 212 -4.68 5.66 -13.34
CA ILE A 212 -5.64 6.18 -14.34
C ILE A 212 -5.20 5.80 -15.76
N ASN A 213 -3.91 5.96 -16.09
CA ASN A 213 -3.42 5.52 -17.39
C ASN A 213 -3.51 4.01 -17.55
N LEU A 214 -3.16 3.24 -16.52
CA LEU A 214 -3.31 1.79 -16.51
C LEU A 214 -4.78 1.39 -16.73
N TRP A 215 -5.71 2.05 -16.08
CA TRP A 215 -7.14 1.82 -16.26
C TRP A 215 -7.59 2.09 -17.69
N LYS A 216 -7.24 3.24 -18.25
CA LYS A 216 -7.63 3.67 -19.61
C LYS A 216 -6.97 2.82 -20.71
N SER A 217 -5.80 2.23 -20.47
CA SER A 217 -5.11 1.41 -21.47
C SER A 217 -5.70 0.00 -21.57
N TYR A 218 -5.65 -0.79 -20.50
CA TYR A 218 -6.10 -2.19 -20.48
C TYR A 218 -6.75 -2.62 -19.16
N GLY A 219 -6.52 -1.92 -18.08
CA GLY A 219 -7.03 -2.29 -16.75
C GLY A 219 -8.55 -2.36 -16.70
N HIS A 220 -9.25 -1.45 -17.37
CA HIS A 220 -10.72 -1.47 -17.48
C HIS A 220 -11.22 -2.76 -18.15
N ASN A 221 -10.65 -3.11 -19.31
CA ASN A 221 -11.07 -4.31 -20.05
C ASN A 221 -10.82 -5.58 -19.25
N LEU A 222 -9.65 -5.70 -18.61
CA LEU A 222 -9.34 -6.82 -17.73
C LEU A 222 -10.32 -6.91 -16.54
N CYS A 223 -10.57 -5.79 -15.86
CA CYS A 223 -11.54 -5.79 -14.78
C CYS A 223 -12.93 -6.20 -15.25
N LYS A 224 -13.39 -5.72 -16.40
CA LYS A 224 -14.69 -6.08 -16.97
C LYS A 224 -14.75 -7.57 -17.30
N GLU A 225 -13.78 -8.11 -18.00
CA GLU A 225 -13.70 -9.52 -18.36
C GLU A 225 -13.77 -10.44 -17.13
N PHE A 226 -12.97 -10.15 -16.11
CA PHE A 226 -12.90 -10.99 -14.91
C PHE A 226 -14.12 -10.82 -14.00
N LEU A 227 -14.70 -9.62 -13.93
CA LEU A 227 -15.80 -9.33 -13.01
C LEU A 227 -17.17 -9.65 -13.61
N ASP A 228 -17.35 -9.67 -14.93
CA ASP A 228 -18.59 -10.12 -15.60
C ASP A 228 -18.89 -11.60 -15.31
N ASN A 229 -17.84 -12.43 -15.17
CA ASN A 229 -17.95 -13.86 -14.84
C ASN A 229 -17.36 -14.19 -13.46
N SER A 230 -17.47 -13.28 -12.54
CA SER A 230 -16.80 -13.33 -11.25
C SER A 230 -17.27 -14.47 -10.35
N ARG A 231 -16.33 -15.22 -9.76
CA ARG A 231 -16.60 -16.24 -8.75
C ARG A 231 -16.95 -15.61 -7.41
N ILE A 232 -16.27 -14.52 -7.04
CA ILE A 232 -16.56 -13.80 -5.78
C ILE A 232 -17.97 -13.20 -5.77
N VAL A 233 -18.52 -12.86 -6.95
CA VAL A 233 -19.93 -12.44 -7.10
C VAL A 233 -20.87 -13.65 -7.00
N LYS A 234 -20.63 -14.71 -7.80
CA LYS A 234 -21.45 -15.94 -7.80
C LYS A 234 -21.56 -16.56 -6.41
N ASP A 235 -20.49 -16.51 -5.65
CA ASP A 235 -20.42 -17.03 -4.28
C ASP A 235 -20.91 -16.03 -3.22
N SER A 236 -21.49 -14.90 -3.66
CA SER A 236 -22.13 -13.86 -2.83
C SER A 236 -21.19 -13.18 -1.83
N TRP A 237 -19.91 -12.99 -2.17
CA TRP A 237 -18.99 -12.18 -1.37
C TRP A 237 -19.09 -10.69 -1.75
N ILE A 238 -19.18 -10.41 -3.05
CA ILE A 238 -19.19 -9.06 -3.61
C ILE A 238 -20.52 -8.78 -4.29
N ASN A 239 -20.97 -7.54 -4.17
CA ASN A 239 -22.24 -7.07 -4.71
C ASN A 239 -22.12 -6.78 -6.22
N GLU A 240 -22.84 -7.54 -7.03
CA GLU A 240 -22.88 -7.40 -8.48
C GLU A 240 -23.41 -6.03 -8.92
N ASP A 241 -24.44 -5.51 -8.24
CA ASP A 241 -25.04 -4.22 -8.59
C ASP A 241 -24.08 -3.06 -8.43
N TRP A 242 -23.17 -3.14 -7.42
CA TRP A 242 -22.14 -2.14 -7.25
C TRP A 242 -21.13 -2.18 -8.42
N ILE A 243 -20.73 -3.37 -8.84
CA ILE A 243 -19.83 -3.54 -10.01
C ILE A 243 -20.50 -2.94 -11.26
N LYS A 244 -21.71 -3.38 -11.59
CA LYS A 244 -22.47 -2.92 -12.78
C LYS A 244 -22.68 -1.40 -12.78
N LYS A 245 -22.95 -0.82 -11.63
CA LYS A 245 -23.15 0.63 -11.49
C LYS A 245 -21.92 1.45 -11.88
N HIS A 246 -20.72 0.92 -11.64
CA HIS A 246 -19.50 1.71 -11.75
C HIS A 246 -18.57 1.26 -12.89
N ILE A 247 -18.59 -0.01 -13.31
CA ILE A 247 -17.61 -0.57 -14.24
C ILE A 247 -17.61 0.09 -15.63
N ASP A 248 -18.77 0.48 -16.12
CA ASP A 248 -18.93 1.08 -17.45
C ASP A 248 -18.54 2.57 -17.50
N ASN A 249 -18.17 3.16 -16.37
CA ASN A 249 -17.68 4.53 -16.34
C ASN A 249 -16.18 4.56 -16.63
N SER A 250 -15.79 4.97 -17.82
CA SER A 250 -14.37 5.09 -18.26
C SER A 250 -13.60 6.19 -17.54
N ASP A 251 -14.28 7.18 -16.97
CA ASP A 251 -13.70 8.33 -16.28
C ASP A 251 -13.79 8.23 -14.75
N LEU A 252 -13.57 7.03 -14.22
CA LEU A 252 -13.56 6.80 -12.78
C LEU A 252 -12.45 7.59 -12.07
N ASP A 253 -12.79 8.10 -10.88
CA ASP A 253 -11.83 8.60 -9.91
C ASP A 253 -10.82 7.48 -9.52
N VAL A 254 -9.60 7.85 -9.26
CA VAL A 254 -8.51 6.96 -8.83
C VAL A 254 -8.91 6.02 -7.69
N LYS A 255 -9.81 6.43 -6.81
CA LYS A 255 -10.33 5.59 -5.70
C LYS A 255 -11.10 4.39 -6.20
N TYR A 256 -11.99 4.61 -7.16
CA TYR A 256 -12.78 3.53 -7.77
C TYR A 256 -11.90 2.63 -8.62
N VAL A 257 -10.96 3.20 -9.38
CA VAL A 257 -9.97 2.43 -10.14
C VAL A 257 -9.19 1.49 -9.20
N ASN A 258 -8.67 2.00 -8.09
CA ASN A 258 -7.98 1.16 -7.09
C ASN A 258 -8.88 0.05 -6.52
N LYS A 259 -10.18 0.31 -6.34
CA LYS A 259 -11.14 -0.73 -5.90
C LYS A 259 -11.33 -1.81 -6.95
N PHE A 260 -11.50 -1.44 -8.23
CA PHE A 260 -11.62 -2.41 -9.31
C PHE A 260 -10.37 -3.26 -9.48
N LEU A 261 -9.17 -2.65 -9.43
CA LEU A 261 -7.92 -3.40 -9.46
C LEU A 261 -7.78 -4.33 -8.22
N GLY A 262 -8.24 -3.88 -7.06
CA GLY A 262 -8.32 -4.70 -5.85
C GLY A 262 -9.30 -5.87 -5.99
N LEU A 263 -10.47 -5.65 -6.60
CA LEU A 263 -11.46 -6.71 -6.88
C LEU A 263 -10.94 -7.69 -7.94
N LEU A 264 -10.25 -7.22 -8.98
CA LEU A 264 -9.56 -8.08 -9.94
C LEU A 264 -8.54 -8.99 -9.24
N ALA A 265 -7.71 -8.42 -8.38
CA ALA A 265 -6.73 -9.21 -7.61
C ALA A 265 -7.41 -10.22 -6.67
N LEU A 266 -8.54 -9.84 -6.05
CA LEU A 266 -9.32 -10.73 -5.19
C LEU A 266 -9.95 -11.88 -5.99
N GLU A 267 -10.50 -11.60 -7.17
CA GLU A 267 -11.06 -12.61 -8.07
C GLU A 267 -9.99 -13.61 -8.51
N ILE A 268 -8.80 -13.11 -8.91
CA ILE A 268 -7.68 -13.97 -9.30
C ILE A 268 -7.21 -14.81 -8.11
N TRP A 269 -7.05 -14.20 -6.93
CA TRP A 269 -6.71 -14.91 -5.71
C TRP A 269 -7.72 -16.02 -5.40
N TYR A 270 -9.01 -15.71 -5.53
CA TYR A 270 -10.09 -16.66 -5.29
C TYR A 270 -10.04 -17.84 -6.27
N ARG A 271 -9.80 -17.57 -7.56
CA ARG A 271 -9.63 -18.60 -8.59
C ARG A 271 -8.38 -19.45 -8.39
N LEU A 272 -7.30 -18.88 -7.88
CA LEU A 272 -6.07 -19.62 -7.61
C LEU A 272 -6.16 -20.53 -6.38
N PHE A 273 -6.76 -20.06 -5.30
CA PHE A 273 -6.63 -20.71 -4.00
C PHE A 273 -7.93 -21.39 -3.52
N ILE A 274 -9.08 -20.88 -3.90
CA ILE A 274 -10.38 -21.39 -3.42
C ILE A 274 -11.00 -22.32 -4.46
N THR A 275 -11.31 -21.81 -5.67
CA THR A 275 -11.94 -22.65 -6.69
C THR A 275 -10.94 -23.47 -7.50
N LYS A 276 -9.67 -23.12 -7.50
CA LYS A 276 -8.57 -23.78 -8.22
C LYS A 276 -8.79 -23.85 -9.74
N GLU A 277 -9.49 -22.86 -10.29
CA GLU A 277 -9.83 -22.78 -11.72
C GLU A 277 -8.78 -22.02 -12.55
N MET A 278 -7.77 -21.45 -11.90
CA MET A 278 -6.72 -20.68 -12.56
C MET A 278 -5.33 -21.24 -12.25
N SER A 279 -4.49 -21.29 -13.28
CA SER A 279 -3.06 -21.60 -13.11
C SER A 279 -2.29 -20.36 -12.63
N SER A 280 -1.34 -20.57 -11.73
CA SER A 280 -0.38 -19.51 -11.34
C SER A 280 0.53 -19.06 -12.49
N ASN A 281 0.61 -19.82 -13.58
CA ASN A 281 1.39 -19.46 -14.77
C ASN A 281 0.51 -18.84 -15.87
N ALA A 282 -0.78 -18.58 -15.61
CA ALA A 282 -1.59 -17.82 -16.53
C ALA A 282 -1.07 -16.37 -16.65
N THR A 283 -1.09 -15.84 -17.86
CA THR A 283 -0.82 -14.43 -18.17
C THR A 283 -2.14 -13.72 -18.46
N LEU A 284 -2.20 -12.43 -18.12
CA LEU A 284 -3.32 -11.56 -18.49
C LEU A 284 -2.89 -10.73 -19.70
N ASP A 285 -3.55 -10.94 -20.82
CA ASP A 285 -3.24 -10.26 -22.09
C ASP A 285 -4.12 -9.01 -22.28
#